data_868ab725261a39087f748904b67ea9f2
#
_entry.id   868ab725261a39087f748904b67ea9f2
#
_cell.length_a   1.000
_cell.length_b   1.000
_cell.length_c   1.000
_cell.angle_alpha   90.00
_cell.angle_beta   90.00
_cell.angle_gamma   90.00
#
_symmetry.space_group_name_H-M   'P 1'
#
loop_
_entity.id
_entity.type
_entity.pdbx_description
1 polymer ?
#
loop_
_entity_poly.entity_id
_entity_poly.type
_entity_poly.pdbx_seq_one_letter_code
_entity_poly.pdbx_strand_id
1 'polypeptide(L)'
;MGIGLGPFNLGLACLTEPVAELNGVFLESKPDFEWHAGMFLDGAHLQTPFMSDLVTLADPTSPYSFLNYLKEQGRLYSFYIRENFYPLRVEYDDYCRWAARKLSSVRFSTTVTEVTYDEREELYAVATTSGDTYRARRLVLGTGTPPHIPDACRGLAGDFLHNSRYVRHRAELVKKKSITLVGSGQSAAEIYQDLLSEIDVHGYRLNWVTRSPRFFPLEYTKLTLEMTSPEYVDYYHALPEDTRYRLTAEQKGLFKGIDGDLINEIFDLLYQKRLGGPVPTRLLTNSALTSARYADGTYTLGFRQEEQGTDFEIETEGLVLATGYRYTEPEFLKPVRDRLRYDSRGNFDIGRNYAVDVTGGGVFLQNAGVHAHSVTSPDLGMGAYRNSCIVRELLGREYYPVEQSIAFQEFAV
;
A
#
# COMPACT_ATOMS: atom_id res chain seq x y z
N MET A 1 -0.57 21.91 -2.15
CA MET A 1 -1.17 21.35 -0.91
C MET A 1 -1.27 19.85 -1.06
N GLY A 2 -0.83 19.08 -0.06
CA GLY A 2 -1.05 17.64 0.02
C GLY A 2 -2.34 17.29 0.75
N ILE A 3 -3.11 16.32 0.26
CA ILE A 3 -4.31 15.79 0.91
C ILE A 3 -4.08 14.31 1.22
N GLY A 4 -4.05 13.95 2.51
CA GLY A 4 -3.60 12.67 3.04
C GLY A 4 -2.08 12.63 3.25
N LEU A 5 -1.63 12.01 4.34
CA LEU A 5 -0.21 11.94 4.74
C LEU A 5 0.23 10.48 4.93
N GLY A 6 0.22 9.70 3.86
CA GLY A 6 0.96 8.44 3.80
C GLY A 6 2.44 8.68 3.48
N PRO A 7 3.28 7.62 3.42
CA PRO A 7 4.73 7.76 3.15
C PRO A 7 5.05 8.61 1.91
N PHE A 8 4.27 8.51 0.85
CA PHE A 8 4.53 9.26 -0.39
C PHE A 8 4.34 10.78 -0.23
N ASN A 9 3.24 11.23 0.38
CA ASN A 9 3.05 12.66 0.64
C ASN A 9 3.96 13.15 1.78
N LEU A 10 4.32 12.31 2.75
CA LEU A 10 5.30 12.66 3.76
C LEU A 10 6.69 12.85 3.14
N GLY A 11 7.10 11.98 2.21
CA GLY A 11 8.33 12.15 1.44
C GLY A 11 8.32 13.44 0.61
N LEU A 12 7.19 13.76 -0.03
CA LEU A 12 7.04 15.05 -0.71
C LEU A 12 7.15 16.23 0.25
N ALA A 13 6.56 16.15 1.46
CA ALA A 13 6.69 17.19 2.47
C ALA A 13 8.14 17.39 2.90
N CYS A 14 8.89 16.30 3.13
CA CYS A 14 10.32 16.35 3.46
C CYS A 14 11.15 16.96 2.33
N LEU A 15 10.87 16.59 1.07
CA LEU A 15 11.61 17.11 -0.10
C LEU A 15 11.24 18.56 -0.46
N THR A 16 10.03 19.02 -0.12
CA THR A 16 9.64 20.42 -0.38
C THR A 16 10.03 21.38 0.73
N GLU A 17 10.33 20.87 1.92
CA GLU A 17 10.67 21.69 3.09
C GLU A 17 11.88 22.61 2.87
N PRO A 18 13.02 22.16 2.27
CA PRO A 18 14.17 23.04 1.99
C PRO A 18 13.98 23.95 0.77
N VAL A 19 12.88 23.82 0.01
CA VAL A 19 12.66 24.57 -1.24
C VAL A 19 11.93 25.87 -0.94
N ALA A 20 12.66 26.97 -0.85
CA ALA A 20 12.15 28.28 -0.46
C ALA A 20 11.00 28.82 -1.33
N GLU A 21 10.94 28.41 -2.61
CA GLU A 21 9.89 28.82 -3.55
C GLU A 21 8.56 28.08 -3.34
N LEU A 22 8.56 26.99 -2.57
CA LEU A 22 7.37 26.19 -2.30
C LEU A 22 6.83 26.42 -0.90
N ASN A 23 5.61 26.90 -0.79
CA ASN A 23 4.87 27.00 0.46
C ASN A 23 3.84 25.85 0.54
N GLY A 24 4.28 24.72 1.08
CA GLY A 24 3.49 23.50 1.19
C GLY A 24 2.67 23.42 2.49
N VAL A 25 1.45 22.85 2.41
CA VAL A 25 0.67 22.40 3.56
C VAL A 25 0.14 21.01 3.27
N PHE A 26 0.23 20.10 4.24
CA PHE A 26 -0.21 18.72 4.12
C PHE A 26 -1.27 18.42 5.18
N LEU A 27 -2.47 18.05 4.74
CA LEU A 27 -3.64 17.81 5.59
C LEU A 27 -3.83 16.30 5.80
N GLU A 28 -3.90 15.88 7.06
CA GLU A 28 -4.13 14.51 7.47
C GLU A 28 -5.33 14.41 8.43
N SER A 29 -6.25 13.51 8.14
CA SER A 29 -7.45 13.28 8.94
C SER A 29 -7.17 12.62 10.29
N LYS A 30 -6.13 11.81 10.39
CA LYS A 30 -5.73 11.15 11.64
C LYS A 30 -5.06 12.14 12.62
N PRO A 31 -5.07 11.82 13.92
CA PRO A 31 -4.46 12.69 14.93
C PRO A 31 -2.93 12.61 14.99
N ASP A 32 -2.32 11.58 14.41
CA ASP A 32 -0.87 11.36 14.28
C ASP A 32 -0.60 10.53 13.03
N PHE A 33 0.67 10.42 12.62
CA PHE A 33 1.04 9.53 11.53
C PHE A 33 0.82 8.07 11.94
N GLU A 34 0.17 7.31 11.09
CA GLU A 34 -0.05 5.87 11.23
C GLU A 34 -0.12 5.21 9.86
N TRP A 35 0.74 4.23 9.62
CA TRP A 35 0.76 3.51 8.36
C TRP A 35 0.74 1.98 8.59
N HIS A 36 -0.36 1.33 8.18
CA HIS A 36 -0.57 -0.13 8.30
C HIS A 36 -0.46 -0.72 9.72
N ALA A 37 -0.77 0.04 10.78
CA ALA A 37 -0.64 -0.39 12.18
C ALA A 37 -1.38 -1.71 12.51
N GLY A 38 -2.42 -2.07 11.76
CA GLY A 38 -3.10 -3.36 11.91
C GLY A 38 -2.27 -4.58 11.48
N MET A 39 -1.07 -4.37 10.91
CA MET A 39 -0.16 -5.41 10.42
C MET A 39 1.24 -5.31 11.06
N PHE A 40 1.37 -4.70 12.24
CA PHE A 40 2.63 -4.69 13.01
C PHE A 40 2.80 -6.00 13.79
N LEU A 41 2.96 -7.09 13.05
CA LEU A 41 3.31 -8.38 13.60
C LEU A 41 4.77 -8.40 14.06
N ASP A 42 5.05 -9.18 15.09
CA ASP A 42 6.42 -9.31 15.60
C ASP A 42 7.35 -9.83 14.49
N GLY A 43 8.48 -9.14 14.31
CA GLY A 43 9.44 -9.47 13.27
C GLY A 43 9.07 -9.09 11.84
N ALA A 44 7.85 -8.61 11.58
CA ALA A 44 7.46 -8.19 10.23
C ALA A 44 8.30 -7.00 9.74
N HIS A 45 8.95 -7.17 8.61
CA HIS A 45 9.80 -6.15 7.98
C HIS A 45 9.22 -5.66 6.66
N LEU A 46 9.77 -4.56 6.16
CA LEU A 46 9.49 -4.10 4.80
C LEU A 46 10.10 -5.07 3.79
N GLN A 47 9.51 -5.17 2.63
CA GLN A 47 10.03 -5.96 1.50
C GLN A 47 11.01 -5.15 0.63
N THR A 48 11.37 -3.96 1.06
CA THR A 48 12.31 -3.06 0.41
C THR A 48 13.40 -2.63 1.41
N PRO A 49 14.66 -2.44 0.98
CA PRO A 49 15.74 -2.00 1.85
C PRO A 49 15.52 -0.58 2.36
N PHE A 50 16.26 -0.19 3.40
CA PHE A 50 16.14 1.13 4.06
C PHE A 50 16.32 2.32 3.12
N MET A 51 16.99 2.16 1.98
CA MET A 51 17.13 3.22 0.96
C MET A 51 15.80 3.58 0.29
N SER A 52 14.79 2.74 0.39
CA SER A 52 13.40 3.05 -0.01
C SER A 52 12.68 3.88 1.06
N ASP A 53 13.41 4.79 1.68
CA ASP A 53 12.91 5.76 2.66
C ASP A 53 12.20 6.95 1.98
N LEU A 54 11.91 7.99 2.74
CA LEU A 54 11.13 9.13 2.26
C LEU A 54 11.88 9.99 1.23
N VAL A 55 13.24 10.01 1.23
CA VAL A 55 14.05 11.05 0.58
C VAL A 55 15.34 10.56 -0.08
N THR A 56 15.96 9.49 0.42
CA THR A 56 17.38 9.17 0.12
C THR A 56 17.65 9.00 -1.38
N LEU A 57 16.71 8.40 -2.13
CA LEU A 57 16.88 8.23 -3.60
C LEU A 57 16.66 9.51 -4.40
N ALA A 58 16.25 10.62 -3.77
CA ALA A 58 16.19 11.95 -4.39
C ALA A 58 17.27 12.88 -3.83
N ASP A 59 17.53 12.81 -2.52
CA ASP A 59 18.54 13.59 -1.81
C ASP A 59 19.18 12.74 -0.69
N PRO A 60 20.31 12.08 -0.96
CA PRO A 60 21.00 11.27 0.04
C PRO A 60 21.56 12.08 1.21
N THR A 61 21.61 13.40 1.11
CA THR A 61 22.08 14.31 2.16
C THR A 61 20.96 14.87 3.03
N SER A 62 19.73 14.55 2.72
CA SER A 62 18.56 15.06 3.42
C SER A 62 18.58 14.76 4.92
N PRO A 63 18.26 15.75 5.79
CA PRO A 63 18.14 15.54 7.22
C PRO A 63 16.96 14.62 7.61
N TYR A 64 16.09 14.30 6.64
CA TYR A 64 14.97 13.38 6.81
C TYR A 64 15.26 11.94 6.39
N SER A 65 16.53 11.58 6.08
CA SER A 65 16.89 10.22 5.71
C SER A 65 16.72 9.23 6.88
N PHE A 66 16.46 7.96 6.54
CA PHE A 66 16.36 6.89 7.54
C PHE A 66 17.68 6.73 8.33
N LEU A 67 18.82 6.92 7.70
CA LEU A 67 20.11 6.88 8.39
C LEU A 67 20.26 8.01 9.42
N ASN A 68 19.78 9.22 9.09
CA ASN A 68 19.79 10.32 10.06
C ASN A 68 18.84 10.05 11.25
N TYR A 69 17.66 9.50 10.97
CA TYR A 69 16.76 9.03 12.01
C TYR A 69 17.45 8.02 12.95
N LEU A 70 18.07 7.00 12.40
CA LEU A 70 18.82 6.01 13.21
C LEU A 70 19.95 6.67 14.01
N LYS A 71 20.63 7.66 13.44
CA LYS A 71 21.69 8.40 14.13
C LYS A 71 21.14 9.18 15.31
N GLU A 72 20.04 9.91 15.14
CA GLU A 72 19.40 10.68 16.22
C GLU A 72 18.82 9.77 17.32
N GLN A 73 18.33 8.57 16.95
CA GLN A 73 17.86 7.58 17.93
C GLN A 73 18.98 6.77 18.60
N GLY A 74 20.25 7.00 18.25
CA GLY A 74 21.38 6.26 18.81
C GLY A 74 21.47 4.80 18.36
N ARG A 75 20.77 4.42 17.26
CA ARG A 75 20.64 3.03 16.77
C ARG A 75 21.43 2.71 15.51
N LEU A 76 22.17 3.68 14.96
CA LEU A 76 22.85 3.50 13.67
C LEU A 76 23.85 2.33 13.68
N TYR A 77 24.67 2.19 14.74
CA TYR A 77 25.60 1.07 14.85
C TYR A 77 24.91 -0.28 15.05
N SER A 78 23.83 -0.32 15.82
CA SER A 78 23.06 -1.55 16.01
C SER A 78 22.40 -2.00 14.71
N PHE A 79 21.92 -1.07 13.91
CA PHE A 79 21.36 -1.36 12.59
C PHE A 79 22.43 -1.87 11.61
N TYR A 80 23.64 -1.28 11.65
CA TYR A 80 24.78 -1.77 10.88
C TYR A 80 25.17 -3.20 11.26
N ILE A 81 25.29 -3.51 12.56
CA ILE A 81 25.65 -4.85 13.07
C ILE A 81 24.59 -5.89 12.72
N ARG A 82 23.32 -5.49 12.61
CA ARG A 82 22.21 -6.38 12.23
C ARG A 82 22.43 -7.02 10.86
N GLU A 83 23.18 -6.39 9.95
CA GLU A 83 23.45 -6.85 8.56
C GLU A 83 22.21 -7.22 7.75
N ASN A 84 21.02 -6.89 8.23
CA ASN A 84 19.75 -6.98 7.50
C ASN A 84 19.22 -5.56 7.27
N PHE A 85 19.30 -5.13 6.03
CA PHE A 85 18.96 -3.76 5.64
C PHE A 85 17.49 -3.52 5.35
N TYR A 86 16.63 -4.46 5.67
CA TYR A 86 15.17 -4.32 5.59
C TYR A 86 14.63 -3.87 6.95
N PRO A 87 14.13 -2.63 7.08
CA PRO A 87 13.59 -2.12 8.34
C PRO A 87 12.39 -2.93 8.83
N LEU A 88 12.23 -3.04 10.14
CA LEU A 88 10.97 -3.55 10.69
C LEU A 88 9.84 -2.56 10.36
N ARG A 89 8.62 -3.03 10.13
CA ARG A 89 7.47 -2.16 9.82
C ARG A 89 7.19 -1.15 10.93
N VAL A 90 7.29 -1.58 12.18
CA VAL A 90 7.15 -0.69 13.34
C VAL A 90 8.24 0.38 13.36
N GLU A 91 9.48 0.03 13.00
CA GLU A 91 10.59 0.98 12.93
C GLU A 91 10.42 1.99 11.78
N TYR A 92 9.89 1.55 10.64
CA TYR A 92 9.58 2.44 9.52
C TYR A 92 8.43 3.40 9.86
N ASP A 93 7.39 2.94 10.56
CA ASP A 93 6.31 3.82 11.04
C ASP A 93 6.83 4.85 12.04
N ASP A 94 7.70 4.45 12.99
CA ASP A 94 8.37 5.36 13.92
C ASP A 94 9.25 6.39 13.20
N TYR A 95 9.96 5.97 12.15
CA TYR A 95 10.72 6.87 11.30
C TYR A 95 9.82 7.90 10.60
N CYS A 96 8.75 7.45 9.99
CA CYS A 96 7.79 8.35 9.33
C CYS A 96 7.15 9.32 10.34
N ARG A 97 6.82 8.84 11.53
CA ARG A 97 6.29 9.66 12.62
C ARG A 97 7.30 10.69 13.11
N TRP A 98 8.57 10.30 13.23
CA TRP A 98 9.67 11.21 13.55
C TRP A 98 9.82 12.31 12.49
N ALA A 99 9.80 11.98 11.22
CA ALA A 99 9.87 12.94 10.11
C ALA A 99 8.67 13.90 10.13
N ALA A 100 7.44 13.36 10.27
CA ALA A 100 6.22 14.15 10.30
C ALA A 100 6.19 15.18 11.43
N ARG A 101 6.73 14.85 12.60
CA ARG A 101 6.80 15.76 13.77
C ARG A 101 7.81 16.90 13.61
N LYS A 102 8.77 16.77 12.73
CA LYS A 102 9.76 17.83 12.43
C LYS A 102 9.23 18.86 11.43
N LEU A 103 8.17 18.51 10.67
CA LEU A 103 7.65 19.34 9.60
C LEU A 103 6.58 20.33 10.10
N SER A 104 6.84 21.62 9.94
CA SER A 104 5.87 22.67 10.25
C SER A 104 4.71 22.75 9.24
N SER A 105 4.84 22.11 8.08
CA SER A 105 3.85 22.10 7.00
C SER A 105 2.72 21.08 7.20
N VAL A 106 2.83 20.15 8.17
CA VAL A 106 1.84 19.09 8.41
C VAL A 106 0.72 19.59 9.36
N ARG A 107 -0.52 19.22 9.04
CA ARG A 107 -1.72 19.47 9.86
C ARG A 107 -2.46 18.16 10.07
N PHE A 108 -2.34 17.60 11.26
CA PHE A 108 -3.11 16.44 11.71
C PHE A 108 -4.53 16.83 12.14
N SER A 109 -5.41 15.84 12.32
CA SER A 109 -6.83 16.01 12.69
C SER A 109 -7.58 16.97 11.76
N THR A 110 -7.18 17.04 10.49
CA THR A 110 -7.72 17.95 9.49
C THR A 110 -8.29 17.15 8.33
N THR A 111 -9.59 16.84 8.42
CA THR A 111 -10.31 16.07 7.42
C THR A 111 -10.85 16.97 6.33
N VAL A 112 -10.46 16.73 5.08
CA VAL A 112 -11.00 17.42 3.90
C VAL A 112 -12.41 16.89 3.61
N THR A 113 -13.35 17.81 3.41
CA THR A 113 -14.76 17.50 3.12
C THR A 113 -15.16 17.85 1.69
N GLU A 114 -14.55 18.87 1.11
CA GLU A 114 -14.88 19.35 -0.23
C GLU A 114 -13.67 20.04 -0.87
N VAL A 115 -13.52 19.87 -2.17
CA VAL A 115 -12.60 20.64 -3.01
C VAL A 115 -13.41 21.32 -4.11
N THR A 116 -13.27 22.64 -4.21
CA THR A 116 -13.83 23.45 -5.31
C THR A 116 -12.72 24.22 -6.03
N TYR A 117 -13.02 24.79 -7.18
CA TYR A 117 -12.08 25.62 -7.93
C TYR A 117 -12.66 26.99 -8.20
N ASP A 118 -11.90 28.02 -7.87
CA ASP A 118 -12.24 29.41 -8.17
C ASP A 118 -11.58 29.83 -9.49
N GLU A 119 -12.41 29.98 -10.54
CA GLU A 119 -11.94 30.35 -11.89
C GLU A 119 -11.36 31.78 -11.96
N ARG A 120 -11.71 32.67 -11.03
CA ARG A 120 -11.22 34.06 -11.05
C ARG A 120 -9.85 34.18 -10.40
N GLU A 121 -9.64 33.41 -9.33
CA GLU A 121 -8.38 33.40 -8.58
C GLU A 121 -7.42 32.29 -9.06
N GLU A 122 -7.90 31.39 -9.91
CA GLU A 122 -7.19 30.20 -10.39
C GLU A 122 -6.64 29.35 -9.23
N LEU A 123 -7.47 29.18 -8.17
CA LEU A 123 -7.10 28.47 -6.97
C LEU A 123 -8.13 27.38 -6.63
N TYR A 124 -7.62 26.28 -6.09
CA TYR A 124 -8.44 25.30 -5.39
C TYR A 124 -8.78 25.81 -3.99
N ALA A 125 -10.03 25.73 -3.58
CA ALA A 125 -10.50 25.92 -2.22
C ALA A 125 -10.81 24.56 -1.60
N VAL A 126 -10.16 24.27 -0.48
CA VAL A 126 -10.20 22.97 0.23
C VAL A 126 -10.85 23.18 1.59
N ALA A 127 -12.11 22.77 1.71
CA ALA A 127 -12.87 22.84 2.95
C ALA A 127 -12.59 21.65 3.87
N THR A 128 -12.65 21.87 5.16
CA THR A 128 -12.37 20.87 6.19
C THR A 128 -13.51 20.76 7.22
N THR A 129 -13.51 19.68 7.99
CA THR A 129 -14.50 19.46 9.07
C THR A 129 -14.45 20.50 10.19
N SER A 130 -13.33 21.20 10.38
CA SER A 130 -13.21 22.32 11.35
C SER A 130 -13.91 23.60 10.88
N GLY A 131 -14.35 23.67 9.61
CA GLY A 131 -14.90 24.87 8.99
C GLY A 131 -13.83 25.77 8.35
N ASP A 132 -12.56 25.41 8.46
CA ASP A 132 -11.48 26.13 7.78
C ASP A 132 -11.49 25.82 6.29
N THR A 133 -11.10 26.81 5.50
CA THR A 133 -10.90 26.67 4.04
C THR A 133 -9.46 27.07 3.70
N TYR A 134 -8.74 26.13 3.11
CA TYR A 134 -7.39 26.36 2.59
C TYR A 134 -7.45 26.68 1.10
N ARG A 135 -6.54 27.54 0.63
CA ARG A 135 -6.40 27.86 -0.80
C ARG A 135 -5.08 27.35 -1.35
N ALA A 136 -5.10 26.74 -2.51
CA ALA A 136 -3.92 26.17 -3.14
C ALA A 136 -3.93 26.29 -4.66
N ARG A 137 -2.76 26.59 -5.26
CA ARG A 137 -2.57 26.55 -6.72
C ARG A 137 -2.51 25.13 -7.26
N ARG A 138 -1.99 24.21 -6.44
CA ARG A 138 -1.74 22.81 -6.82
C ARG A 138 -2.16 21.89 -5.69
N LEU A 139 -2.69 20.74 -6.06
CA LEU A 139 -3.05 19.67 -5.11
C LEU A 139 -2.20 18.43 -5.38
N VAL A 140 -1.84 17.70 -4.33
CA VAL A 140 -1.22 16.38 -4.42
C VAL A 140 -2.04 15.41 -3.57
N LEU A 141 -2.72 14.48 -4.24
CA LEU A 141 -3.61 13.52 -3.62
C LEU A 141 -2.82 12.30 -3.14
N GLY A 142 -2.72 12.12 -1.83
CA GLY A 142 -2.09 10.98 -1.17
C GLY A 142 -3.04 10.26 -0.21
N THR A 143 -4.31 10.14 -0.59
CA THR A 143 -5.40 9.61 0.27
C THR A 143 -5.32 8.10 0.51
N GLY A 144 -4.40 7.41 -0.18
CA GLY A 144 -4.26 5.96 -0.07
C GLY A 144 -5.40 5.18 -0.70
N THR A 145 -5.45 3.89 -0.34
CA THR A 145 -6.43 2.94 -0.86
C THR A 145 -7.20 2.33 0.32
N PRO A 146 -8.54 2.41 0.35
CA PRO A 146 -9.34 1.77 1.39
C PRO A 146 -9.30 0.24 1.30
N PRO A 147 -9.58 -0.47 2.41
CA PRO A 147 -9.75 -1.91 2.44
C PRO A 147 -10.75 -2.41 1.41
N HIS A 148 -10.39 -3.47 0.67
CA HIS A 148 -11.29 -4.12 -0.27
C HIS A 148 -12.10 -5.22 0.42
N ILE A 149 -13.40 -5.02 0.55
CA ILE A 149 -14.33 -6.04 1.04
C ILE A 149 -14.96 -6.72 -0.18
N PRO A 150 -14.83 -8.05 -0.35
CA PRO A 150 -15.48 -8.80 -1.42
C PRO A 150 -16.99 -8.59 -1.44
N ASP A 151 -17.60 -8.63 -2.62
CA ASP A 151 -19.05 -8.43 -2.77
C ASP A 151 -19.86 -9.42 -1.93
N ALA A 152 -19.39 -10.66 -1.82
CA ALA A 152 -19.98 -11.70 -0.97
C ALA A 152 -20.04 -11.32 0.53
N CYS A 153 -19.23 -10.38 0.99
CA CYS A 153 -19.17 -9.91 2.37
C CYS A 153 -19.73 -8.49 2.58
N ARG A 154 -20.26 -7.85 1.54
CA ARG A 154 -20.90 -6.54 1.71
C ARG A 154 -22.17 -6.65 2.53
N GLY A 155 -22.26 -5.87 3.61
CA GLY A 155 -23.41 -5.91 4.53
C GLY A 155 -23.46 -7.15 5.40
N LEU A 156 -22.41 -8.01 5.38
CA LEU A 156 -22.32 -9.17 6.25
C LEU A 156 -22.33 -8.74 7.72
N ALA A 157 -23.19 -9.33 8.52
CA ALA A 157 -23.20 -9.13 9.96
C ALA A 157 -22.01 -9.83 10.64
N GLY A 158 -21.84 -9.58 11.95
CA GLY A 158 -20.77 -10.16 12.73
C GLY A 158 -19.53 -9.27 12.82
N ASP A 159 -18.49 -9.78 13.44
CA ASP A 159 -17.26 -9.09 13.79
C ASP A 159 -16.05 -9.50 12.91
N PHE A 160 -16.30 -9.84 11.63
CA PHE A 160 -15.21 -10.20 10.71
C PHE A 160 -14.18 -9.08 10.59
N LEU A 161 -12.93 -9.47 10.33
CA LEU A 161 -11.80 -8.56 10.28
C LEU A 161 -11.29 -8.41 8.85
N HIS A 162 -11.00 -7.17 8.44
CA HIS A 162 -10.02 -6.95 7.37
C HIS A 162 -8.60 -6.96 7.98
N ASN A 163 -7.58 -7.41 7.22
CA ASN A 163 -6.20 -7.48 7.70
C ASN A 163 -5.68 -6.14 8.29
N SER A 164 -6.19 -5.00 7.81
CA SER A 164 -5.85 -3.67 8.35
C SER A 164 -6.20 -3.47 9.84
N ARG A 165 -6.92 -4.40 10.45
CA ARG A 165 -7.33 -4.38 11.87
C ARG A 165 -6.84 -5.61 12.65
N TYR A 166 -6.06 -6.49 12.04
CA TYR A 166 -5.75 -7.81 12.57
C TYR A 166 -5.08 -7.74 13.96
N VAL A 167 -3.96 -7.03 14.10
CA VAL A 167 -3.21 -6.97 15.36
C VAL A 167 -4.07 -6.46 16.52
N ARG A 168 -4.93 -5.47 16.27
CA ARG A 168 -5.81 -4.89 17.30
C ARG A 168 -6.88 -5.86 17.82
N HIS A 169 -7.23 -6.87 17.03
CA HIS A 169 -8.33 -7.80 17.36
C HIS A 169 -7.86 -9.26 17.47
N ARG A 170 -6.58 -9.51 17.31
CA ARG A 170 -5.97 -10.83 17.36
C ARG A 170 -6.33 -11.59 18.65
N ALA A 171 -6.24 -10.92 19.79
CA ALA A 171 -6.51 -11.53 21.10
C ALA A 171 -7.93 -12.11 21.24
N GLU A 172 -8.93 -11.53 20.58
CA GLU A 172 -10.29 -12.07 20.54
C GLU A 172 -10.45 -13.15 19.45
N LEU A 173 -9.74 -12.99 18.34
CA LEU A 173 -9.79 -13.95 17.24
C LEU A 173 -9.26 -15.34 17.66
N VAL A 174 -8.14 -15.41 18.38
CA VAL A 174 -7.53 -16.69 18.80
C VAL A 174 -8.35 -17.46 19.84
N LYS A 175 -9.41 -16.86 20.41
CA LYS A 175 -10.36 -17.54 21.30
C LYS A 175 -11.43 -18.33 20.55
N LYS A 176 -11.57 -18.13 19.24
CA LYS A 176 -12.54 -18.80 18.38
C LYS A 176 -12.11 -20.25 18.14
N LYS A 177 -13.07 -21.17 17.97
CA LYS A 177 -12.78 -22.59 17.71
C LYS A 177 -12.34 -22.87 16.27
N SER A 178 -12.65 -21.97 15.37
CA SER A 178 -12.25 -22.06 13.97
C SER A 178 -12.06 -20.67 13.36
N ILE A 179 -11.03 -20.55 12.54
CA ILE A 179 -10.65 -19.29 11.87
C ILE A 179 -10.46 -19.57 10.39
N THR A 180 -11.09 -18.76 9.55
CA THR A 180 -10.86 -18.79 8.10
C THR A 180 -10.26 -17.47 7.63
N LEU A 181 -9.11 -17.57 7.00
CA LEU A 181 -8.38 -16.48 6.36
C LEU A 181 -8.60 -16.54 4.85
N VAL A 182 -9.06 -15.43 4.26
CA VAL A 182 -9.31 -15.32 2.81
C VAL A 182 -8.33 -14.32 2.21
N GLY A 183 -7.47 -14.79 1.31
CA GLY A 183 -6.48 -13.95 0.60
C GLY A 183 -5.21 -14.72 0.24
N SER A 184 -4.33 -14.13 -0.58
CA SER A 184 -3.09 -14.79 -1.06
C SER A 184 -1.86 -13.89 -1.10
N GLY A 185 -1.95 -12.67 -0.59
CA GLY A 185 -0.80 -11.75 -0.58
C GLY A 185 0.01 -11.84 0.71
N GLN A 186 1.02 -10.98 0.83
CA GLN A 186 1.92 -10.89 1.99
C GLN A 186 1.19 -10.85 3.33
N SER A 187 0.18 -9.98 3.47
CA SER A 187 -0.58 -9.88 4.72
C SER A 187 -1.33 -11.15 5.09
N ALA A 188 -1.79 -11.92 4.08
CA ALA A 188 -2.42 -13.22 4.34
C ALA A 188 -1.40 -14.23 4.86
N ALA A 189 -0.21 -14.27 4.26
CA ALA A 189 0.85 -15.18 4.67
C ALA A 189 1.36 -14.88 6.09
N GLU A 190 1.57 -13.62 6.42
CA GLU A 190 1.98 -13.19 7.76
C GLU A 190 0.93 -13.53 8.83
N ILE A 191 -0.35 -13.27 8.55
CA ILE A 191 -1.45 -13.65 9.46
C ILE A 191 -1.55 -15.17 9.59
N TYR A 192 -1.37 -15.90 8.49
CA TYR A 192 -1.39 -17.35 8.54
C TYR A 192 -0.24 -17.91 9.38
N GLN A 193 0.99 -17.41 9.18
CA GLN A 193 2.16 -17.82 9.97
C GLN A 193 1.95 -17.54 11.47
N ASP A 194 1.47 -16.36 11.81
CA ASP A 194 1.18 -15.96 13.19
C ASP A 194 0.14 -16.89 13.84
N LEU A 195 -0.98 -17.12 13.17
CA LEU A 195 -2.00 -18.05 13.67
C LEU A 195 -1.49 -19.50 13.71
N LEU A 196 -0.76 -19.95 12.69
CA LEU A 196 -0.20 -21.29 12.66
C LEU A 196 0.79 -21.52 13.81
N SER A 197 1.56 -20.51 14.19
CA SER A 197 2.56 -20.63 15.28
C SER A 197 1.90 -21.03 16.61
N GLU A 198 0.71 -20.53 16.89
CA GLU A 198 -0.01 -20.75 18.15
C GLU A 198 -1.18 -21.73 18.06
N ILE A 199 -1.35 -22.43 16.92
CA ILE A 199 -2.49 -23.34 16.72
C ILE A 199 -2.62 -24.42 17.79
N ASP A 200 -1.48 -24.92 18.29
CA ASP A 200 -1.43 -25.95 19.33
C ASP A 200 -1.76 -25.39 20.72
N VAL A 201 -1.52 -24.11 20.93
CA VAL A 201 -1.79 -23.43 22.21
C VAL A 201 -3.28 -23.15 22.36
N HIS A 202 -3.92 -22.71 21.31
CA HIS A 202 -5.32 -22.29 21.34
C HIS A 202 -6.30 -23.34 20.82
N GLY A 203 -5.83 -24.34 20.06
CA GLY A 203 -6.64 -25.50 19.63
C GLY A 203 -7.69 -25.21 18.57
N TYR A 204 -7.61 -24.08 17.85
CA TYR A 204 -8.54 -23.77 16.77
C TYR A 204 -8.22 -24.54 15.49
N ARG A 205 -9.23 -24.68 14.62
CA ARG A 205 -9.05 -25.09 13.23
C ARG A 205 -8.74 -23.84 12.38
N LEU A 206 -7.73 -23.93 11.52
CA LEU A 206 -7.28 -22.81 10.67
C LEU A 206 -7.46 -23.15 9.18
N ASN A 207 -8.22 -22.34 8.46
CA ASN A 207 -8.31 -22.46 7.01
C ASN A 207 -7.66 -21.23 6.35
N TRP A 208 -6.83 -21.47 5.35
CA TRP A 208 -6.31 -20.42 4.47
C TRP A 208 -6.82 -20.66 3.06
N VAL A 209 -7.70 -19.77 2.57
CA VAL A 209 -8.41 -19.96 1.30
C VAL A 209 -8.10 -18.80 0.36
N THR A 210 -7.79 -19.13 -0.88
CA THR A 210 -7.53 -18.12 -1.90
C THR A 210 -8.08 -18.52 -3.27
N ARG A 211 -8.58 -17.52 -4.01
CA ARG A 211 -8.92 -17.67 -5.43
C ARG A 211 -7.69 -17.79 -6.34
N SER A 212 -6.51 -17.47 -5.83
CA SER A 212 -5.26 -17.61 -6.57
C SER A 212 -4.97 -19.09 -6.85
N PRO A 213 -4.46 -19.44 -8.05
CA PRO A 213 -4.13 -20.84 -8.38
C PRO A 213 -2.98 -21.41 -7.56
N ARG A 214 -2.20 -20.57 -6.93
CA ARG A 214 -1.08 -20.94 -6.05
C ARG A 214 -0.72 -19.79 -5.12
N PHE A 215 0.10 -20.06 -4.13
CA PHE A 215 0.79 -19.06 -3.32
C PHE A 215 2.05 -18.65 -4.07
N PHE A 216 2.05 -17.46 -4.69
CA PHE A 216 3.22 -17.03 -5.47
C PHE A 216 4.21 -16.25 -4.63
N PRO A 217 5.53 -16.44 -4.86
CA PRO A 217 6.52 -15.53 -4.34
C PRO A 217 6.47 -14.19 -5.08
N LEU A 218 6.98 -13.14 -4.44
CA LEU A 218 7.37 -11.92 -5.11
C LEU A 218 8.60 -12.17 -6.00
N GLU A 219 8.64 -11.52 -7.15
CA GLU A 219 9.72 -11.66 -8.11
C GLU A 219 10.80 -10.61 -7.86
N TYR A 220 11.81 -10.94 -7.05
CA TYR A 220 12.87 -10.03 -6.59
C TYR A 220 14.24 -10.23 -7.27
N THR A 221 14.32 -10.90 -8.39
CA THR A 221 15.60 -11.00 -9.09
C THR A 221 16.06 -9.62 -9.54
N LYS A 222 17.37 -9.38 -9.56
CA LYS A 222 17.94 -8.05 -9.85
C LYS A 222 17.51 -7.51 -11.22
N LEU A 223 17.44 -8.37 -12.23
CA LEU A 223 16.95 -7.97 -13.55
C LEU A 223 15.45 -7.63 -13.55
N THR A 224 14.65 -8.32 -12.75
CA THR A 224 13.23 -7.98 -12.58
C THR A 224 13.07 -6.64 -11.85
N LEU A 225 13.94 -6.36 -10.86
CA LEU A 225 13.93 -5.08 -10.14
C LEU A 225 14.28 -3.87 -11.02
N GLU A 226 14.90 -4.05 -12.18
CA GLU A 226 15.09 -2.97 -13.16
C GLU A 226 13.75 -2.44 -13.71
N MET A 227 12.64 -3.17 -13.55
CA MET A 227 11.31 -2.65 -13.84
C MET A 227 10.84 -1.58 -12.82
N THR A 228 11.60 -1.34 -11.76
CA THR A 228 11.44 -0.19 -10.85
C THR A 228 12.45 0.92 -11.21
N SER A 229 12.50 1.32 -12.47
CA SER A 229 13.39 2.32 -13.01
C SER A 229 12.64 3.44 -13.74
N PRO A 230 13.24 4.63 -13.89
CA PRO A 230 12.70 5.71 -14.71
C PRO A 230 12.41 5.28 -16.16
N GLU A 231 13.31 4.47 -16.77
CA GLU A 231 13.17 3.97 -18.14
C GLU A 231 11.93 3.06 -18.27
N TYR A 232 11.68 2.21 -17.29
CA TYR A 232 10.50 1.36 -17.31
C TYR A 232 9.22 2.19 -17.14
N VAL A 233 9.23 3.25 -16.33
CA VAL A 233 8.12 4.20 -16.23
C VAL A 233 7.83 4.84 -17.58
N ASP A 234 8.85 5.30 -18.32
CA ASP A 234 8.71 5.90 -19.64
C ASP A 234 8.14 4.91 -20.65
N TYR A 235 8.73 3.74 -20.71
CA TYR A 235 8.28 2.65 -21.58
C TYR A 235 6.81 2.28 -21.31
N TYR A 236 6.50 1.96 -20.06
CA TYR A 236 5.16 1.49 -19.70
C TYR A 236 4.09 2.55 -19.96
N HIS A 237 4.36 3.81 -19.60
CA HIS A 237 3.42 4.91 -19.80
C HIS A 237 3.13 5.18 -21.27
N ALA A 238 4.12 4.98 -22.15
CA ALA A 238 3.97 5.17 -23.59
C ALA A 238 3.16 4.05 -24.29
N LEU A 239 2.91 2.91 -23.63
CA LEU A 239 2.16 1.81 -24.20
C LEU A 239 0.67 2.15 -24.37
N PRO A 240 -0.02 1.53 -25.36
CA PRO A 240 -1.47 1.64 -25.48
C PRO A 240 -2.19 1.23 -24.20
N GLU A 241 -3.30 1.88 -23.87
CA GLU A 241 -4.08 1.66 -22.66
C GLU A 241 -4.40 0.17 -22.40
N ASP A 242 -4.93 -0.53 -23.40
CA ASP A 242 -5.28 -1.95 -23.25
C ASP A 242 -4.06 -2.83 -22.96
N THR A 243 -2.90 -2.49 -23.52
CA THR A 243 -1.64 -3.18 -23.24
C THR A 243 -1.22 -2.97 -21.79
N ARG A 244 -1.31 -1.74 -21.28
CA ARG A 244 -1.00 -1.45 -19.87
C ARG A 244 -1.89 -2.22 -18.91
N TYR A 245 -3.21 -2.27 -19.18
CA TYR A 245 -4.14 -3.06 -18.35
C TYR A 245 -3.86 -4.56 -18.38
N ARG A 246 -3.52 -5.10 -19.57
CA ARG A 246 -3.13 -6.51 -19.70
C ARG A 246 -1.87 -6.79 -18.89
N LEU A 247 -0.83 -5.99 -19.05
CA LEU A 247 0.42 -6.13 -18.31
C LEU A 247 0.22 -6.00 -16.79
N THR A 248 -0.60 -5.05 -16.32
CA THR A 248 -0.96 -4.95 -14.90
C THR A 248 -1.55 -6.25 -14.35
N ALA A 249 -2.35 -6.95 -15.15
CA ALA A 249 -2.95 -8.22 -14.74
C ALA A 249 -1.94 -9.38 -14.76
N GLU A 250 -1.04 -9.42 -15.75
CA GLU A 250 -0.01 -10.45 -15.91
C GLU A 250 1.14 -10.31 -14.90
N GLN A 251 1.54 -9.10 -14.59
CA GLN A 251 2.69 -8.76 -13.73
C GLN A 251 2.36 -8.74 -12.22
N LYS A 252 1.31 -9.39 -11.78
CA LYS A 252 0.92 -9.41 -10.36
C LYS A 252 2.01 -9.93 -9.42
N GLY A 253 2.86 -10.84 -9.88
CA GLY A 253 3.99 -11.37 -9.12
C GLY A 253 5.01 -10.31 -8.68
N LEU A 254 5.07 -9.16 -9.39
CA LEU A 254 6.00 -8.08 -9.09
C LEU A 254 5.60 -7.22 -7.88
N PHE A 255 4.32 -7.24 -7.45
CA PHE A 255 3.83 -6.35 -6.39
C PHE A 255 2.72 -6.93 -5.51
N LYS A 256 2.29 -8.16 -5.74
CA LYS A 256 1.21 -8.83 -4.97
C LYS A 256 1.59 -10.23 -4.47
N GLY A 257 2.82 -10.66 -4.67
CA GLY A 257 3.33 -11.93 -4.19
C GLY A 257 3.57 -11.95 -2.68
N ILE A 258 4.06 -13.06 -2.20
CA ILE A 258 4.50 -13.28 -0.82
C ILE A 258 6.02 -13.28 -0.83
N ASP A 259 6.64 -12.77 0.21
CA ASP A 259 8.08 -12.93 0.43
C ASP A 259 8.47 -14.41 0.35
N GLY A 260 9.54 -14.74 -0.40
CA GLY A 260 9.94 -16.13 -0.64
C GLY A 260 10.38 -16.84 0.63
N ASP A 261 11.06 -16.14 1.52
CA ASP A 261 11.53 -16.69 2.79
C ASP A 261 10.33 -16.99 3.71
N LEU A 262 9.33 -16.10 3.73
CA LEU A 262 8.11 -16.33 4.49
C LEU A 262 7.34 -17.57 4.02
N ILE A 263 7.29 -17.83 2.70
CA ILE A 263 6.67 -19.07 2.16
C ILE A 263 7.42 -20.30 2.69
N ASN A 264 8.75 -20.26 2.66
CA ASN A 264 9.60 -21.35 3.15
C ASN A 264 9.42 -21.57 4.66
N GLU A 265 9.41 -20.49 5.44
CA GLU A 265 9.17 -20.55 6.89
C GLU A 265 7.80 -21.15 7.24
N ILE A 266 6.76 -20.77 6.50
CA ILE A 266 5.42 -21.36 6.67
C ILE A 266 5.45 -22.86 6.41
N PHE A 267 6.12 -23.29 5.33
CA PHE A 267 6.23 -24.71 5.02
C PHE A 267 7.00 -25.48 6.09
N ASP A 268 8.12 -24.94 6.55
CA ASP A 268 8.95 -25.56 7.59
C ASP A 268 8.18 -25.65 8.92
N LEU A 269 7.41 -24.64 9.27
CA LEU A 269 6.56 -24.66 10.45
C LEU A 269 5.46 -25.73 10.36
N LEU A 270 4.80 -25.86 9.20
CA LEU A 270 3.82 -26.93 8.93
C LEU A 270 4.47 -28.32 9.06
N TYR A 271 5.68 -28.48 8.48
CA TYR A 271 6.42 -29.72 8.55
C TYR A 271 6.78 -30.10 10.00
N GLN A 272 7.32 -29.15 10.76
CA GLN A 272 7.67 -29.37 12.17
C GLN A 272 6.44 -29.77 13.02
N LYS A 273 5.32 -29.03 12.87
CA LYS A 273 4.09 -29.35 13.61
C LYS A 273 3.54 -30.73 13.25
N ARG A 274 3.66 -31.15 11.99
CA ARG A 274 3.19 -32.45 11.52
C ARG A 274 3.95 -33.64 12.13
N LEU A 275 5.18 -33.45 12.62
CA LEU A 275 5.91 -34.50 13.34
C LEU A 275 5.21 -34.90 14.63
N GLY A 276 4.45 -34.01 15.24
CA GLY A 276 3.61 -34.28 16.42
C GLY A 276 2.23 -34.89 16.12
N GLY A 277 1.86 -35.00 14.84
CA GLY A 277 0.54 -35.53 14.42
C GLY A 277 -0.15 -34.65 13.36
N PRO A 278 -1.40 -34.90 13.03
CA PRO A 278 -2.16 -34.08 12.08
C PRO A 278 -2.32 -32.64 12.59
N VAL A 279 -1.98 -31.67 11.76
CA VAL A 279 -2.20 -30.24 12.07
C VAL A 279 -3.62 -29.84 11.63
N PRO A 280 -4.44 -29.22 12.48
CA PRO A 280 -5.82 -28.88 12.17
C PRO A 280 -5.92 -27.65 11.24
N THR A 281 -5.25 -27.71 10.10
CA THR A 281 -5.23 -26.61 9.11
C THR A 281 -5.48 -27.11 7.69
N ARG A 282 -6.06 -26.24 6.86
CA ARG A 282 -6.29 -26.47 5.42
C ARG A 282 -5.81 -25.27 4.62
N LEU A 283 -5.07 -25.51 3.56
CA LEU A 283 -4.66 -24.52 2.57
C LEU A 283 -5.37 -24.83 1.25
N LEU A 284 -6.22 -23.92 0.78
CA LEU A 284 -7.09 -24.11 -0.38
C LEU A 284 -6.81 -23.02 -1.42
N THR A 285 -6.29 -23.43 -2.57
CA THR A 285 -6.09 -22.57 -3.76
C THR A 285 -7.24 -22.70 -4.74
N ASN A 286 -7.28 -21.87 -5.78
CA ASN A 286 -8.33 -21.85 -6.81
C ASN A 286 -9.76 -21.77 -6.24
N SER A 287 -9.94 -21.21 -5.05
CA SER A 287 -11.19 -21.24 -4.31
C SER A 287 -11.70 -19.82 -4.11
N ALA A 288 -12.58 -19.37 -5.00
CA ALA A 288 -13.17 -18.05 -4.96
C ALA A 288 -14.32 -17.99 -3.95
N LEU A 289 -14.33 -16.98 -3.07
CA LEU A 289 -15.44 -16.72 -2.16
C LEU A 289 -16.65 -16.19 -2.95
N THR A 290 -17.75 -16.92 -2.94
CA THR A 290 -18.98 -16.63 -3.69
C THR A 290 -20.14 -16.15 -2.83
N SER A 291 -20.19 -16.56 -1.57
CA SER A 291 -21.22 -16.15 -0.62
C SER A 291 -20.71 -16.16 0.83
N ALA A 292 -21.34 -15.36 1.68
CA ALA A 292 -21.09 -15.36 3.12
C ALA A 292 -22.37 -15.07 3.88
N ARG A 293 -22.63 -15.81 4.94
CA ARG A 293 -23.75 -15.65 5.87
C ARG A 293 -23.22 -15.69 7.30
N TYR A 294 -23.89 -14.99 8.19
CA TYR A 294 -23.57 -15.02 9.62
C TYR A 294 -24.84 -15.27 10.43
N ALA A 295 -24.82 -16.30 11.23
CA ALA A 295 -25.91 -16.64 12.15
C ALA A 295 -25.34 -17.34 13.39
N ASP A 296 -25.88 -17.05 14.54
CA ASP A 296 -25.59 -17.73 15.82
C ASP A 296 -24.07 -17.82 16.13
N GLY A 297 -23.33 -16.76 15.85
CA GLY A 297 -21.89 -16.70 16.13
C GLY A 297 -21.01 -17.41 15.08
N THR A 298 -21.58 -17.91 13.99
CA THR A 298 -20.88 -18.70 12.96
C THR A 298 -21.05 -18.07 11.58
N TYR A 299 -19.96 -18.01 10.83
CA TYR A 299 -19.96 -17.69 9.41
C TYR A 299 -20.09 -18.97 8.59
N THR A 300 -21.00 -18.99 7.63
CA THR A 300 -21.06 -19.99 6.56
C THR A 300 -20.55 -19.33 5.28
N LEU A 301 -19.40 -19.76 4.81
CA LEU A 301 -18.70 -19.20 3.67
C LEU A 301 -18.80 -20.15 2.47
N GLY A 302 -19.45 -19.72 1.38
CA GLY A 302 -19.52 -20.46 0.13
C GLY A 302 -18.32 -20.15 -0.77
N PHE A 303 -17.74 -21.20 -1.31
CA PHE A 303 -16.59 -21.12 -2.23
C PHE A 303 -16.85 -21.92 -3.49
N ARG A 304 -16.30 -21.47 -4.59
CA ARG A 304 -16.18 -22.23 -5.83
C ARG A 304 -14.73 -22.57 -6.11
N GLN A 305 -14.43 -23.86 -6.21
CA GLN A 305 -13.13 -24.31 -6.71
C GLN A 305 -13.17 -24.24 -8.25
N GLU A 306 -12.43 -23.29 -8.81
CA GLU A 306 -12.56 -22.86 -10.21
C GLU A 306 -12.13 -23.95 -11.22
N GLU A 307 -11.05 -24.68 -10.94
CA GLU A 307 -10.55 -25.74 -11.85
C GLU A 307 -11.42 -27.00 -11.85
N GLN A 308 -12.03 -27.34 -10.70
CA GLN A 308 -12.92 -28.47 -10.57
C GLN A 308 -14.37 -28.14 -10.93
N GLY A 309 -14.72 -26.83 -10.95
CA GLY A 309 -16.09 -26.38 -11.12
C GLY A 309 -17.02 -26.80 -9.96
N THR A 310 -16.46 -27.02 -8.75
CA THR A 310 -17.19 -27.55 -7.59
C THR A 310 -17.42 -26.48 -6.54
N ASP A 311 -18.65 -26.38 -6.05
CA ASP A 311 -19.00 -25.52 -4.95
C ASP A 311 -18.89 -26.27 -3.62
N PHE A 312 -18.43 -25.59 -2.56
CA PHE A 312 -18.34 -26.11 -1.20
C PHE A 312 -18.51 -25.00 -0.15
N GLU A 313 -18.80 -25.38 1.07
CA GLU A 313 -18.95 -24.45 2.18
C GLU A 313 -17.94 -24.73 3.30
N ILE A 314 -17.58 -23.66 4.02
CA ILE A 314 -16.79 -23.72 5.25
C ILE A 314 -17.55 -22.98 6.35
N GLU A 315 -17.78 -23.66 7.47
CA GLU A 315 -18.27 -23.02 8.69
C GLU A 315 -17.10 -22.60 9.57
N THR A 316 -17.15 -21.36 10.09
CA THR A 316 -16.08 -20.79 10.90
C THR A 316 -16.60 -19.73 11.88
N GLU A 317 -16.04 -19.69 13.09
CA GLU A 317 -16.39 -18.67 14.09
C GLU A 317 -15.63 -17.34 13.89
N GLY A 318 -14.44 -17.39 13.30
CA GLY A 318 -13.61 -16.22 12.97
C GLY A 318 -13.39 -16.10 11.46
N LEU A 319 -13.55 -14.89 10.92
CA LEU A 319 -13.30 -14.60 9.51
C LEU A 319 -12.33 -13.44 9.40
N VAL A 320 -11.22 -13.64 8.67
CA VAL A 320 -10.25 -12.61 8.34
C VAL A 320 -10.16 -12.45 6.83
N LEU A 321 -10.41 -11.24 6.35
CA LEU A 321 -10.30 -10.87 4.95
C LEU A 321 -8.95 -10.18 4.70
N ALA A 322 -7.98 -10.90 4.16
CA ALA A 322 -6.71 -10.35 3.66
C ALA A 322 -6.80 -10.12 2.14
N THR A 323 -7.84 -9.42 1.72
CA THR A 323 -8.26 -9.25 0.34
C THR A 323 -7.66 -8.00 -0.32
N GLY A 324 -6.75 -7.33 0.40
CA GLY A 324 -6.00 -6.17 -0.06
C GLY A 324 -6.82 -4.88 -0.08
N TYR A 325 -6.38 -3.96 -0.92
CA TYR A 325 -6.91 -2.60 -0.98
C TYR A 325 -7.27 -2.26 -2.41
N ARG A 326 -8.24 -1.37 -2.58
CA ARG A 326 -8.65 -0.89 -3.90
C ARG A 326 -8.85 0.62 -3.85
N TYR A 327 -8.25 1.32 -4.81
CA TYR A 327 -8.45 2.75 -4.93
C TYR A 327 -9.93 3.07 -5.18
N THR A 328 -10.40 4.11 -4.50
CA THR A 328 -11.72 4.70 -4.71
C THR A 328 -11.53 6.21 -4.77
N GLU A 329 -12.08 6.86 -5.77
CA GLU A 329 -12.06 8.31 -5.89
C GLU A 329 -12.71 8.93 -4.64
N PRO A 330 -12.01 9.86 -3.96
CA PRO A 330 -12.57 10.51 -2.79
C PRO A 330 -13.79 11.39 -3.13
N GLU A 331 -14.83 11.27 -2.32
CA GLU A 331 -16.08 12.02 -2.50
C GLU A 331 -15.89 13.54 -2.54
N PHE A 332 -14.91 14.06 -1.81
CA PHE A 332 -14.61 15.49 -1.76
C PHE A 332 -14.11 16.06 -3.10
N LEU A 333 -13.78 15.23 -4.09
CA LEU A 333 -13.37 15.66 -5.43
C LEU A 333 -14.57 15.85 -6.39
N LYS A 334 -15.78 15.43 -6.00
CA LYS A 334 -16.96 15.54 -6.87
C LYS A 334 -17.18 16.94 -7.48
N PRO A 335 -17.00 18.05 -6.75
CA PRO A 335 -17.25 19.39 -7.32
C PRO A 335 -16.24 19.81 -8.40
N VAL A 336 -15.06 19.16 -8.45
CA VAL A 336 -14.02 19.44 -9.45
C VAL A 336 -13.82 18.31 -10.44
N ARG A 337 -14.77 17.38 -10.52
CA ARG A 337 -14.65 16.18 -11.34
C ARG A 337 -14.51 16.47 -12.84
N ASP A 338 -15.14 17.51 -13.32
CA ASP A 338 -15.06 18.01 -14.71
C ASP A 338 -13.66 18.56 -15.07
N ARG A 339 -12.85 18.87 -14.07
CA ARG A 339 -11.47 19.31 -14.22
C ARG A 339 -10.45 18.14 -14.18
N LEU A 340 -10.91 16.91 -13.95
CA LEU A 340 -10.09 15.71 -13.84
C LEU A 340 -10.23 14.85 -15.10
N ARG A 341 -9.15 14.15 -15.47
CA ARG A 341 -9.14 13.26 -16.63
C ARG A 341 -9.39 11.82 -16.22
N TYR A 342 -10.15 11.13 -17.06
CA TYR A 342 -10.47 9.72 -16.86
C TYR A 342 -10.17 8.92 -18.13
N ASP A 343 -9.68 7.70 -17.94
CA ASP A 343 -9.47 6.73 -19.01
C ASP A 343 -10.79 6.08 -19.48
N SER A 344 -10.72 5.22 -20.48
CA SER A 344 -11.90 4.53 -21.03
C SER A 344 -12.60 3.61 -20.04
N ARG A 345 -11.95 3.26 -18.92
CA ARG A 345 -12.45 2.37 -17.86
C ARG A 345 -12.91 3.13 -16.61
N GLY A 346 -12.87 4.46 -16.65
CA GLY A 346 -13.31 5.33 -15.56
C GLY A 346 -12.32 5.47 -14.41
N ASN A 347 -11.05 5.06 -14.58
CA ASN A 347 -9.97 5.38 -13.66
C ASN A 347 -9.33 6.71 -14.07
N PHE A 348 -8.56 7.34 -13.16
CA PHE A 348 -7.84 8.55 -13.53
C PHE A 348 -6.89 8.30 -14.72
N ASP A 349 -6.99 9.11 -15.76
CA ASP A 349 -5.99 9.18 -16.83
C ASP A 349 -4.80 9.99 -16.32
N ILE A 350 -3.81 9.28 -15.78
CA ILE A 350 -2.65 9.87 -15.11
C ILE A 350 -1.58 10.15 -16.13
N GLY A 351 -1.21 11.43 -16.28
CA GLY A 351 -0.11 11.84 -17.14
C GLY A 351 1.25 11.29 -16.68
N ARG A 352 2.23 11.31 -17.59
CA ARG A 352 3.61 10.85 -17.29
C ARG A 352 4.22 11.56 -16.05
N ASN A 353 3.84 12.80 -15.82
CA ASN A 353 4.25 13.64 -14.70
C ASN A 353 3.38 13.49 -13.44
N TYR A 354 2.53 12.44 -13.38
CA TYR A 354 1.59 12.16 -12.30
C TYR A 354 0.42 13.15 -12.16
N ALA A 355 0.22 14.08 -13.10
CA ALA A 355 -0.93 14.97 -13.12
C ALA A 355 -2.20 14.24 -13.62
N VAL A 356 -3.34 14.57 -13.03
CA VAL A 356 -4.65 13.98 -13.36
C VAL A 356 -5.68 15.00 -13.81
N ASP A 357 -5.35 16.29 -13.81
CA ASP A 357 -6.24 17.36 -14.23
C ASP A 357 -6.11 17.70 -15.72
N VAL A 358 -7.11 18.36 -16.26
CA VAL A 358 -7.17 18.74 -17.69
C VAL A 358 -6.08 19.73 -18.10
N THR A 359 -5.52 20.51 -17.16
CA THR A 359 -4.42 21.45 -17.42
C THR A 359 -3.04 20.78 -17.36
N GLY A 360 -2.98 19.54 -16.81
CA GLY A 360 -1.75 18.75 -16.74
C GLY A 360 -0.76 19.16 -15.65
N GLY A 361 -1.18 19.96 -14.68
CA GLY A 361 -0.27 20.43 -13.62
C GLY A 361 -0.96 21.04 -12.40
N GLY A 362 -2.28 20.91 -12.29
CA GLY A 362 -3.08 21.41 -11.17
C GLY A 362 -3.29 20.40 -10.06
N VAL A 363 -3.47 19.13 -10.40
CA VAL A 363 -3.73 18.04 -9.45
C VAL A 363 -2.84 16.85 -9.76
N PHE A 364 -2.03 16.44 -8.80
CA PHE A 364 -1.14 15.28 -8.88
C PHE A 364 -1.65 14.14 -8.02
N LEU A 365 -1.38 12.90 -8.43
CA LEU A 365 -1.81 11.71 -7.73
C LEU A 365 -0.61 10.87 -7.29
N GLN A 366 -0.58 10.50 -6.02
CA GLN A 366 0.35 9.53 -5.47
C GLN A 366 -0.14 8.09 -5.76
N ASN A 367 0.14 7.12 -4.97
CA ASN A 367 -0.07 5.69 -5.12
C ASN A 367 -1.52 5.25 -5.52
N ALA A 368 -1.94 5.51 -6.75
CA ALA A 368 -3.20 5.00 -7.31
C ALA A 368 -3.10 4.68 -8.82
N GLY A 369 -1.88 4.65 -9.37
CA GLY A 369 -1.63 4.65 -10.81
C GLY A 369 -1.00 3.39 -11.38
N VAL A 370 -1.26 2.20 -10.85
CA VAL A 370 -0.68 0.95 -11.38
C VAL A 370 -1.00 0.75 -12.88
N HIS A 371 -2.19 1.14 -13.33
CA HIS A 371 -2.59 1.08 -14.73
C HIS A 371 -1.88 2.11 -15.63
N ALA A 372 -1.27 3.14 -15.06
CA ALA A 372 -0.54 4.17 -15.80
C ALA A 372 0.99 4.06 -15.65
N HIS A 373 1.47 3.66 -14.46
CA HIS A 373 2.90 3.64 -14.11
C HIS A 373 3.38 2.27 -13.61
N SER A 374 2.62 1.19 -13.85
CA SER A 374 2.98 -0.19 -13.46
C SER A 374 3.33 -0.36 -11.99
N VAL A 375 4.24 -1.28 -11.72
CA VAL A 375 4.76 -1.68 -10.40
C VAL A 375 5.44 -0.53 -9.66
N THR A 376 5.92 0.49 -10.35
CA THR A 376 6.55 1.67 -9.77
C THR A 376 5.59 2.55 -8.97
N SER A 377 4.27 2.42 -9.22
CA SER A 377 3.26 3.22 -8.53
C SER A 377 3.14 2.86 -7.03
N PRO A 378 3.00 1.59 -6.62
CA PRO A 378 2.95 1.22 -5.21
C PRO A 378 4.33 1.10 -4.53
N ASP A 379 5.42 1.07 -5.28
CA ASP A 379 6.76 0.84 -4.76
C ASP A 379 7.27 2.03 -3.92
N LEU A 380 7.75 1.75 -2.69
CA LEU A 380 8.29 2.78 -1.80
C LEU A 380 9.60 3.37 -2.35
N GLY A 381 10.45 2.56 -2.98
CA GLY A 381 11.70 3.01 -3.59
C GLY A 381 11.47 4.03 -4.70
N MET A 382 10.36 3.92 -5.42
CA MET A 382 9.99 4.89 -6.46
C MET A 382 9.23 6.11 -5.92
N GLY A 383 9.02 6.19 -4.60
CA GLY A 383 8.38 7.35 -3.95
C GLY A 383 9.19 8.62 -4.08
N ALA A 384 10.50 8.57 -3.80
CA ALA A 384 11.41 9.70 -3.92
C ALA A 384 11.54 10.17 -5.38
N TYR A 385 11.68 9.24 -6.34
CA TYR A 385 11.66 9.53 -7.77
C TYR A 385 10.38 10.27 -8.20
N ARG A 386 9.21 9.75 -7.85
CA ARG A 386 7.92 10.40 -8.15
C ARG A 386 7.84 11.80 -7.57
N ASN A 387 8.28 11.96 -6.33
CA ASN A 387 8.31 13.24 -5.66
C ASN A 387 9.28 14.23 -6.33
N SER A 388 10.42 13.77 -6.84
CA SER A 388 11.32 14.59 -7.67
C SER A 388 10.62 15.09 -8.93
N CYS A 389 9.87 14.22 -9.63
CA CYS A 389 9.09 14.60 -10.79
C CYS A 389 8.00 15.64 -10.42
N ILE A 390 7.27 15.43 -9.34
CA ILE A 390 6.23 16.37 -8.87
C ILE A 390 6.88 17.72 -8.49
N VAL A 391 7.98 17.74 -7.77
CA VAL A 391 8.71 18.97 -7.41
C VAL A 391 9.15 19.73 -8.66
N ARG A 392 9.66 19.02 -9.68
CA ARG A 392 10.01 19.63 -10.98
C ARG A 392 8.81 20.33 -11.63
N GLU A 393 7.64 19.69 -11.65
CA GLU A 393 6.41 20.29 -12.20
C GLU A 393 5.91 21.48 -11.37
N LEU A 394 6.03 21.42 -10.05
CA LEU A 394 5.65 22.53 -9.15
C LEU A 394 6.53 23.76 -9.36
N LEU A 395 7.82 23.57 -9.65
CA LEU A 395 8.82 24.64 -9.81
C LEU A 395 8.98 25.09 -11.27
N GLY A 396 8.61 24.26 -12.25
CA GLY A 396 8.93 24.46 -13.67
C GLY A 396 10.42 24.27 -14.00
N ARG A 397 11.19 23.67 -13.10
CA ARG A 397 12.61 23.36 -13.25
C ARG A 397 13.02 22.15 -12.43
N GLU A 398 14.06 21.48 -12.83
CA GLU A 398 14.65 20.40 -12.05
C GLU A 398 15.28 20.95 -10.76
N TYR A 399 14.99 20.29 -9.63
CA TYR A 399 15.57 20.61 -8.32
C TYR A 399 16.30 19.39 -7.76
N TYR A 400 15.69 18.22 -7.85
CA TYR A 400 16.28 16.93 -7.53
C TYR A 400 16.52 16.18 -8.84
N PRO A 401 17.78 16.13 -9.31
CA PRO A 401 18.13 15.40 -10.53
C PRO A 401 17.80 13.91 -10.39
N VAL A 402 17.24 13.33 -11.44
CA VAL A 402 16.93 11.91 -11.51
C VAL A 402 17.96 11.24 -12.42
N GLU A 403 18.54 10.15 -11.94
CA GLU A 403 19.41 9.30 -12.75
C GLU A 403 18.66 8.79 -13.98
N GLN A 404 19.37 8.73 -15.08
CA GLN A 404 18.89 8.22 -16.36
C GLN A 404 19.77 7.05 -16.81
N SER A 405 19.19 6.10 -17.50
CA SER A 405 19.91 4.92 -18.01
C SER A 405 20.54 4.07 -16.90
N ILE A 406 19.74 3.72 -15.90
CA ILE A 406 20.16 2.86 -14.79
C ILE A 406 19.97 1.37 -15.09
N ALA A 407 19.01 1.02 -15.98
CA ALA A 407 18.73 -0.34 -16.35
C ALA A 407 19.74 -0.87 -17.39
N PHE A 408 20.13 -2.13 -17.27
CA PHE A 408 20.86 -2.85 -18.30
C PHE A 408 19.95 -3.35 -19.42
N GLN A 409 18.67 -3.57 -19.09
CA GLN A 409 17.66 -4.00 -20.05
C GLN A 409 17.17 -2.85 -20.91
N GLU A 410 16.94 -3.09 -22.19
CA GLU A 410 16.22 -2.20 -23.08
C GLU A 410 14.77 -2.65 -23.14
N PHE A 411 13.84 -1.82 -22.64
CA PHE A 411 12.41 -2.15 -22.59
C PHE A 411 11.68 -1.80 -23.89
N ALA A 412 12.27 -0.91 -24.71
CA ALA A 412 11.74 -0.51 -26.01
C ALA A 412 12.76 -0.76 -27.13
N VAL A 413 12.29 -0.90 -28.36
CA VAL A 413 13.10 -1.00 -29.59
C VAL A 413 12.87 0.21 -30.48
#